data_936060afb4f52a4f6bd003e946565a9d
#
_entry.id   936060afb4f52a4f6bd003e946565a9d
#
_cell.length_a   1.000
_cell.length_b   1.000
_cell.length_c   1.000
_cell.angle_alpha   90.00
_cell.angle_beta   90.00
_cell.angle_gamma   90.00
#
_symmetry.space_group_name_H-M   'P 1'
#
loop_
_entity.id
_entity.type
_entity.pdbx_description
1 polymer ?
#
loop_
_entity_poly.entity_id
_entity_poly.type
_entity_poly.pdbx_seq_one_letter_code
_entity_poly.pdbx_strand_id
1 'polypeptide(L)'
;MLVFVSGSIYYYCRKNKEKYKSLKRLVSNKFKRLIVPFLTVGLFYSIPIKYLIGNIEKETLLNSIRDFLIGLNTGHLWYLLMLFDIFILFYLYEKFILNKKYSVIINIIVFTLMYVCSGFFTSLFLINRSILYSIFFYLGYECFRSKDKIYLKITSTKTLIIIILIPILIIVSLALILVSKITIDNIILSRVFSLINVIIALIGITETFLAVYLLNNKLKSRKLQSNIDKCMKFLNKYSFNIYLLHEPLIFIILSYIASKNINSTILVLACFIVSIVIPILLTKAFQVIVNRNNVNERVATR
;
A
#
# COMPACT_ATOMS: atom_id res chain seq x y z
N MET A 1 3.60 0.95 -5.52
CA MET A 1 2.47 0.32 -6.24
C MET A 1 1.12 0.52 -5.57
N LEU A 2 0.92 0.18 -4.27
CA LEU A 2 -0.40 0.27 -3.59
C LEU A 2 -1.03 1.68 -3.60
N VAL A 3 -0.22 2.73 -3.42
CA VAL A 3 -0.71 4.12 -3.47
C VAL A 3 -1.24 4.47 -4.87
N PHE A 4 -0.53 4.05 -5.91
CA PHE A 4 -0.95 4.22 -7.31
C PHE A 4 -2.30 3.54 -7.58
N VAL A 5 -2.46 2.28 -7.17
CA VAL A 5 -3.72 1.55 -7.29
C VAL A 5 -4.85 2.26 -6.50
N SER A 6 -4.53 2.81 -5.33
CA SER A 6 -5.49 3.57 -4.53
C SER A 6 -5.99 4.83 -5.25
N GLY A 7 -5.12 5.52 -5.97
CA GLY A 7 -5.49 6.66 -6.83
C GLY A 7 -6.42 6.25 -7.98
N SER A 8 -6.13 5.13 -8.64
CA SER A 8 -6.98 4.56 -9.69
C SER A 8 -8.38 4.20 -9.16
N ILE A 9 -8.44 3.54 -7.99
CA ILE A 9 -9.70 3.16 -7.34
C ILE A 9 -10.47 4.42 -6.88
N TYR A 10 -9.75 5.45 -6.41
CA TYR A 10 -10.40 6.73 -6.05
C TYR A 10 -11.11 7.35 -7.23
N TYR A 11 -10.44 7.45 -8.40
CA TYR A 11 -11.08 7.95 -9.63
C TYR A 11 -12.34 7.16 -9.96
N TYR A 12 -12.25 5.83 -9.99
CA TYR A 12 -13.38 4.95 -10.28
C TYR A 12 -14.55 5.14 -9.31
N CYS A 13 -14.28 5.18 -8.01
CA CYS A 13 -15.31 5.37 -7.00
C CYS A 13 -15.93 6.76 -7.05
N ARG A 14 -15.14 7.79 -7.39
CA ARG A 14 -15.61 9.18 -7.41
C ARG A 14 -16.42 9.51 -8.66
N LYS A 15 -15.91 9.13 -9.82
CA LYS A 15 -16.49 9.52 -11.12
C LYS A 15 -17.54 8.52 -11.62
N ASN A 16 -17.29 7.21 -11.47
CA ASN A 16 -18.18 6.19 -12.02
C ASN A 16 -19.25 5.71 -11.02
N LYS A 17 -18.93 5.65 -9.71
CA LYS A 17 -19.87 5.20 -8.68
C LYS A 17 -20.42 6.32 -7.80
N GLU A 18 -20.01 7.56 -8.02
CA GLU A 18 -20.39 8.74 -7.24
C GLU A 18 -20.31 8.56 -5.71
N LYS A 19 -19.45 7.64 -5.27
CA LYS A 19 -19.38 7.18 -3.87
C LYS A 19 -18.89 8.28 -2.92
N TYR A 20 -18.00 9.16 -3.39
CA TYR A 20 -17.34 10.19 -2.60
C TYR A 20 -17.80 11.61 -2.99
N LYS A 21 -19.13 11.83 -3.10
CA LYS A 21 -19.70 13.14 -3.49
C LYS A 21 -19.30 14.26 -2.52
N SER A 22 -19.22 13.98 -1.21
CA SER A 22 -18.85 14.96 -0.19
C SER A 22 -17.61 14.53 0.61
N LEU A 23 -16.86 15.51 1.13
CA LEU A 23 -15.71 15.28 1.99
C LEU A 23 -16.10 14.46 3.24
N LYS A 24 -17.21 14.83 3.90
CA LYS A 24 -17.73 14.12 5.07
C LYS A 24 -17.92 12.62 4.81
N ARG A 25 -18.52 12.28 3.65
CA ARG A 25 -18.75 10.88 3.25
C ARG A 25 -17.44 10.14 2.94
N LEU A 26 -16.48 10.81 2.30
CA LEU A 26 -15.15 10.26 2.06
C LEU A 26 -14.44 9.99 3.40
N VAL A 27 -14.33 11.02 4.26
CA VAL A 27 -13.65 10.93 5.57
C VAL A 27 -14.27 9.82 6.41
N SER A 28 -15.59 9.80 6.61
CA SER A 28 -16.26 8.76 7.41
C SER A 28 -15.98 7.34 6.87
N ASN A 29 -16.01 7.16 5.55
CA ASN A 29 -15.74 5.86 4.94
C ASN A 29 -14.28 5.43 5.10
N LYS A 30 -13.34 6.36 4.89
CA LYS A 30 -11.91 6.08 5.00
C LYS A 30 -11.46 5.95 6.45
N PHE A 31 -12.03 6.73 7.35
CA PHE A 31 -11.79 6.60 8.78
C PHE A 31 -12.13 5.18 9.28
N LYS A 32 -13.31 4.68 8.98
CA LYS A 32 -13.71 3.31 9.35
C LYS A 32 -12.82 2.23 8.75
N ARG A 33 -12.27 2.45 7.55
CA ARG A 33 -11.48 1.44 6.83
C ARG A 33 -9.98 1.50 7.07
N LEU A 34 -9.45 2.66 7.45
CA LEU A 34 -8.01 2.88 7.61
C LEU A 34 -7.65 3.23 9.05
N ILE A 35 -8.33 4.22 9.67
CA ILE A 35 -7.97 4.69 11.00
C ILE A 35 -8.45 3.73 12.09
N VAL A 36 -9.66 3.19 11.98
CA VAL A 36 -10.14 2.21 12.98
C VAL A 36 -9.22 0.98 13.02
N PRO A 37 -8.89 0.29 11.91
CA PRO A 37 -7.90 -0.81 11.93
C PRO A 37 -6.51 -0.36 12.40
N PHE A 38 -6.04 0.83 12.01
CA PHE A 38 -4.78 1.40 12.49
C PHE A 38 -4.75 1.45 14.02
N LEU A 39 -5.77 2.08 14.64
CA LEU A 39 -5.85 2.22 16.09
C LEU A 39 -6.04 0.88 16.79
N THR A 40 -6.98 0.06 16.33
CA THR A 40 -7.29 -1.22 16.99
C THR A 40 -6.11 -2.18 16.94
N VAL A 41 -5.49 -2.36 15.77
CA VAL A 41 -4.34 -3.26 15.64
C VAL A 41 -3.09 -2.69 16.30
N GLY A 42 -2.86 -1.39 16.20
CA GLY A 42 -1.72 -0.75 16.83
C GLY A 42 -1.76 -0.84 18.35
N LEU A 43 -2.86 -0.41 18.96
CA LEU A 43 -2.99 -0.30 20.41
C LEU A 43 -3.25 -1.67 21.09
N PHE A 44 -4.05 -2.55 20.49
CA PHE A 44 -4.48 -3.79 21.15
C PHE A 44 -3.72 -5.03 20.69
N TYR A 45 -2.89 -4.93 19.65
CA TYR A 45 -2.14 -6.07 19.14
C TYR A 45 -0.64 -5.77 19.01
N SER A 46 -0.25 -4.74 18.23
CA SER A 46 1.15 -4.48 17.92
C SER A 46 1.97 -4.02 19.14
N ILE A 47 1.49 -3.00 19.88
CA ILE A 47 2.17 -2.47 21.06
C ILE A 47 2.20 -3.50 22.20
N PRO A 48 1.09 -4.18 22.59
CA PRO A 48 1.13 -5.22 23.61
C PRO A 48 2.09 -6.36 23.29
N ILE A 49 2.15 -6.83 22.04
CA ILE A 49 3.09 -7.87 21.64
C ILE A 49 4.52 -7.39 21.80
N LYS A 50 4.86 -6.19 21.31
CA LYS A 50 6.21 -5.61 21.45
C LYS A 50 6.62 -5.47 22.92
N TYR A 51 5.68 -5.12 23.79
CA TYR A 51 5.90 -5.05 25.24
C TYR A 51 6.16 -6.45 25.83
N LEU A 52 5.34 -7.45 25.49
CA LEU A 52 5.47 -8.81 26.01
C LEU A 52 6.78 -9.51 25.59
N ILE A 53 7.32 -9.21 24.41
CA ILE A 53 8.59 -9.76 23.91
C ILE A 53 9.81 -8.93 24.33
N GLY A 54 9.63 -7.91 25.19
CA GLY A 54 10.72 -7.09 25.72
C GLY A 54 11.28 -6.02 24.77
N ASN A 55 10.62 -5.75 23.65
CA ASN A 55 11.03 -4.69 22.71
C ASN A 55 10.59 -3.29 23.16
N ILE A 56 9.74 -3.19 24.17
CA ILE A 56 9.30 -1.96 24.81
C ILE A 56 9.40 -2.16 26.32
N GLU A 57 10.12 -1.29 27.01
CA GLU A 57 10.22 -1.29 28.47
C GLU A 57 8.97 -0.68 29.11
N LYS A 58 8.66 -1.11 30.34
CA LYS A 58 7.48 -0.62 31.07
C LYS A 58 7.46 0.90 31.22
N GLU A 59 8.61 1.51 31.49
CA GLU A 59 8.76 2.96 31.69
C GLU A 59 8.54 3.76 30.40
N THR A 60 8.76 3.15 29.24
CA THR A 60 8.62 3.77 27.92
C THR A 60 7.28 3.47 27.23
N LEU A 61 6.42 2.64 27.84
CA LEU A 61 5.15 2.20 27.24
C LEU A 61 4.22 3.37 26.91
N LEU A 62 4.05 4.33 27.80
CA LEU A 62 3.21 5.52 27.57
C LEU A 62 3.76 6.38 26.44
N ASN A 63 5.09 6.55 26.37
CA ASN A 63 5.73 7.26 25.27
C ASN A 63 5.52 6.53 23.94
N SER A 64 5.61 5.20 23.93
CA SER A 64 5.36 4.38 22.74
C SER A 64 3.92 4.50 22.24
N ILE A 65 2.94 4.54 23.16
CA ILE A 65 1.52 4.77 22.81
C ILE A 65 1.34 6.18 22.24
N ARG A 66 1.92 7.20 22.90
CA ARG A 66 1.86 8.59 22.42
C ARG A 66 2.47 8.71 21.03
N ASP A 67 3.68 8.19 20.83
CA ASP A 67 4.39 8.27 19.56
C ASP A 67 3.67 7.52 18.44
N PHE A 68 3.01 6.41 18.77
CA PHE A 68 2.12 5.71 17.85
C PHE A 68 0.93 6.58 17.44
N LEU A 69 0.23 7.21 18.42
CA LEU A 69 -0.96 8.02 18.15
C LEU A 69 -0.65 9.27 17.30
N ILE A 70 0.51 9.89 17.51
CA ILE A 70 0.95 11.05 16.72
C ILE A 70 1.68 10.65 15.41
N GLY A 71 1.77 9.36 15.10
CA GLY A 71 2.29 8.86 13.83
C GLY A 71 3.82 8.73 13.75
N LEU A 72 4.57 8.94 14.85
CA LEU A 72 6.04 8.86 14.84
C LEU A 72 6.56 7.43 14.83
N ASN A 73 5.97 6.53 15.61
CA ASN A 73 6.38 5.13 15.70
C ASN A 73 5.22 4.16 15.41
N THR A 74 4.84 4.09 14.15
CA THR A 74 3.66 3.33 13.71
C THR A 74 3.99 1.92 13.19
N GLY A 75 5.28 1.52 13.16
CA GLY A 75 5.71 0.26 12.53
C GLY A 75 5.17 0.17 11.10
N HIS A 76 4.78 -1.03 10.67
CA HIS A 76 4.19 -1.25 9.33
C HIS A 76 2.86 -0.56 9.09
N LEU A 77 2.13 -0.18 10.14
CA LEU A 77 0.81 0.46 10.04
C LEU A 77 0.86 1.90 9.50
N TRP A 78 2.08 2.49 9.36
CA TRP A 78 2.28 3.83 8.80
C TRP A 78 1.53 4.07 7.49
N TYR A 79 1.39 3.04 6.67
CA TYR A 79 0.73 3.12 5.37
C TYR A 79 -0.76 3.49 5.48
N LEU A 80 -1.46 3.02 6.52
CA LEU A 80 -2.89 3.29 6.71
C LEU A 80 -3.14 4.77 7.03
N LEU A 81 -2.34 5.32 7.95
CA LEU A 81 -2.44 6.72 8.36
C LEU A 81 -2.07 7.63 7.17
N MET A 82 -0.92 7.39 6.55
CA MET A 82 -0.46 8.10 5.36
C MET A 82 -1.52 8.06 4.24
N LEU A 83 -2.09 6.89 3.96
CA LEU A 83 -3.07 6.76 2.88
C LEU A 83 -4.37 7.53 3.20
N PHE A 84 -4.78 7.57 4.47
CA PHE A 84 -5.92 8.36 4.91
C PHE A 84 -5.71 9.85 4.62
N ASP A 85 -4.53 10.38 4.97
CA ASP A 85 -4.18 11.78 4.70
C ASP A 85 -4.15 12.08 3.20
N ILE A 86 -3.55 11.18 2.39
CA ILE A 86 -3.53 11.34 0.93
C ILE A 86 -4.97 11.44 0.37
N PHE A 87 -5.92 10.64 0.86
CA PHE A 87 -7.31 10.73 0.39
C PHE A 87 -7.93 12.10 0.69
N ILE A 88 -7.66 12.68 1.84
CA ILE A 88 -8.17 14.00 2.22
C ILE A 88 -7.50 15.09 1.38
N LEU A 89 -6.15 15.10 1.35
CA LEU A 89 -5.36 16.08 0.60
C LEU A 89 -5.74 16.06 -0.89
N PHE A 90 -5.85 14.87 -1.46
CA PHE A 90 -6.20 14.72 -2.88
C PHE A 90 -7.64 15.14 -3.19
N TYR A 91 -8.60 14.88 -2.29
CA TYR A 91 -9.97 15.35 -2.44
C TYR A 91 -10.04 16.89 -2.47
N LEU A 92 -9.30 17.55 -1.58
CA LEU A 92 -9.21 19.01 -1.55
C LEU A 92 -8.53 19.54 -2.81
N TYR A 93 -7.43 18.93 -3.21
CA TYR A 93 -6.73 19.26 -4.46
C TYR A 93 -7.63 19.10 -5.68
N GLU A 94 -8.37 17.98 -5.80
CA GLU A 94 -9.34 17.76 -6.87
C GLU A 94 -10.41 18.84 -6.91
N LYS A 95 -10.97 19.19 -5.73
CA LYS A 95 -12.05 20.16 -5.62
C LYS A 95 -11.62 21.58 -6.02
N PHE A 96 -10.44 22.01 -5.58
CA PHE A 96 -10.02 23.40 -5.71
C PHE A 96 -9.13 23.68 -6.92
N ILE A 97 -8.35 22.69 -7.38
CA ILE A 97 -7.31 22.87 -8.38
C ILE A 97 -7.60 22.04 -9.63
N LEU A 98 -7.78 20.74 -9.51
CA LEU A 98 -7.86 19.81 -10.63
C LEU A 98 -9.12 20.01 -11.49
N ASN A 99 -10.22 20.52 -10.92
CA ASN A 99 -11.44 20.85 -11.65
C ASN A 99 -11.30 22.13 -12.50
N LYS A 100 -10.28 22.96 -12.26
CA LYS A 100 -9.89 24.03 -13.18
C LYS A 100 -9.08 23.37 -14.30
N LYS A 101 -9.28 23.82 -15.55
CA LYS A 101 -8.67 23.23 -16.78
C LYS A 101 -7.13 23.31 -16.84
N TYR A 102 -6.41 22.90 -15.80
CA TYR A 102 -4.97 22.82 -15.85
C TYR A 102 -4.51 21.59 -16.64
N SER A 103 -3.46 21.77 -17.42
CA SER A 103 -2.80 20.68 -18.14
C SER A 103 -2.31 19.61 -17.17
N VAL A 104 -2.37 18.34 -17.59
CA VAL A 104 -1.78 17.20 -16.85
C VAL A 104 -0.31 17.47 -16.49
N ILE A 105 0.42 18.15 -17.37
CA ILE A 105 1.82 18.52 -17.18
C ILE A 105 2.00 19.44 -15.96
N ILE A 106 1.13 20.46 -15.80
CA ILE A 106 1.19 21.37 -14.65
C ILE A 106 0.96 20.60 -13.34
N ASN A 107 -0.01 19.68 -13.33
CA ASN A 107 -0.26 18.87 -12.14
C ASN A 107 0.92 17.94 -11.82
N ILE A 108 1.57 17.33 -12.82
CA ILE A 108 2.80 16.53 -12.62
C ILE A 108 3.88 17.41 -12.00
N ILE A 109 4.10 18.63 -12.51
CA ILE A 109 5.08 19.56 -11.94
C ILE A 109 4.76 19.87 -10.48
N VAL A 110 3.50 20.18 -10.15
CA VAL A 110 3.07 20.46 -8.76
C VAL A 110 3.37 19.28 -7.84
N PHE A 111 2.98 18.07 -8.22
CA PHE A 111 3.24 16.88 -7.39
C PHE A 111 4.72 16.51 -7.30
N THR A 112 5.51 16.79 -8.34
CA THR A 112 6.97 16.63 -8.32
C THR A 112 7.61 17.65 -7.36
N LEU A 113 7.16 18.91 -7.37
CA LEU A 113 7.61 19.91 -6.40
C LEU A 113 7.22 19.53 -4.97
N MET A 114 5.99 19.06 -4.75
CA MET A 114 5.55 18.52 -3.45
C MET A 114 6.44 17.36 -2.98
N TYR A 115 6.84 16.46 -3.88
CA TYR A 115 7.76 15.35 -3.59
C TYR A 115 9.12 15.88 -3.09
N VAL A 116 9.75 16.81 -3.82
CA VAL A 116 11.03 17.41 -3.46
C VAL A 116 10.93 18.16 -2.12
N CYS A 117 9.86 18.95 -1.94
CA CYS A 117 9.63 19.73 -0.73
C CYS A 117 9.13 18.91 0.47
N SER A 118 8.82 17.62 0.31
CA SER A 118 8.25 16.79 1.38
C SER A 118 9.10 16.75 2.65
N GLY A 119 10.42 16.90 2.53
CA GLY A 119 11.36 16.91 3.66
C GLY A 119 11.26 18.14 4.58
N PHE A 120 10.62 19.21 4.12
CA PHE A 120 10.41 20.42 4.93
C PHE A 120 9.14 20.34 5.80
N PHE A 121 8.30 19.33 5.59
CA PHE A 121 7.08 19.13 6.34
C PHE A 121 7.31 18.25 7.57
N THR A 122 6.46 18.45 8.58
CA THR A 122 6.52 17.68 9.82
C THR A 122 6.31 16.18 9.60
N SER A 123 7.00 15.36 10.39
CA SER A 123 6.77 13.92 10.47
C SER A 123 5.54 13.54 11.29
N LEU A 124 4.97 14.48 12.07
CA LEU A 124 3.75 14.26 12.82
C LEU A 124 2.61 13.85 11.88
N PHE A 125 1.85 12.85 12.30
CA PHE A 125 0.78 12.25 11.50
C PHE A 125 1.21 11.81 10.10
N LEU A 126 2.52 11.62 9.88
CA LEU A 126 3.11 11.21 8.59
C LEU A 126 2.83 12.19 7.43
N ILE A 127 2.63 13.48 7.71
CA ILE A 127 2.32 14.50 6.71
C ILE A 127 3.40 14.56 5.63
N ASN A 128 4.68 14.51 6.02
CA ASN A 128 5.80 14.47 5.09
C ASN A 128 5.73 13.27 4.12
N ARG A 129 5.36 12.08 4.62
CA ARG A 129 5.19 10.88 3.79
C ARG A 129 3.94 10.98 2.92
N SER A 130 2.86 11.56 3.43
CA SER A 130 1.63 11.77 2.66
C SER A 130 1.86 12.69 1.46
N ILE A 131 2.63 13.75 1.64
CA ILE A 131 3.03 14.66 0.56
C ILE A 131 3.97 13.93 -0.42
N LEU A 132 4.97 13.20 0.07
CA LEU A 132 5.91 12.46 -0.75
C LEU A 132 5.22 11.42 -1.64
N TYR A 133 4.29 10.64 -1.10
CA TYR A 133 3.61 9.60 -1.87
C TYR A 133 2.41 10.09 -2.69
N SER A 134 2.00 11.34 -2.55
CA SER A 134 0.86 11.92 -3.29
C SER A 134 1.04 11.92 -4.81
N ILE A 135 2.29 12.00 -5.31
CA ILE A 135 2.58 11.89 -6.74
C ILE A 135 2.13 10.55 -7.32
N PHE A 136 2.36 9.43 -6.61
CA PHE A 136 1.94 8.11 -7.08
C PHE A 136 0.41 7.98 -7.09
N PHE A 137 -0.26 8.62 -6.13
CA PHE A 137 -1.72 8.65 -6.10
C PHE A 137 -2.28 9.42 -7.29
N TYR A 138 -1.73 10.59 -7.59
CA TYR A 138 -2.09 11.39 -8.75
C TYR A 138 -1.88 10.64 -10.06
N LEU A 139 -0.70 10.03 -10.23
CA LEU A 139 -0.40 9.24 -11.42
C LEU A 139 -1.35 8.05 -11.60
N GLY A 140 -1.73 7.38 -10.51
CA GLY A 140 -2.76 6.34 -10.55
C GLY A 140 -4.14 6.87 -10.96
N TYR A 141 -4.52 8.03 -10.46
CA TYR A 141 -5.76 8.73 -10.83
C TYR A 141 -5.79 9.04 -12.33
N GLU A 142 -4.73 9.63 -12.88
CA GLU A 142 -4.66 9.99 -14.32
C GLU A 142 -4.54 8.75 -15.22
N CYS A 143 -3.81 7.73 -14.79
CA CYS A 143 -3.73 6.47 -15.52
C CYS A 143 -5.11 5.85 -15.70
N PHE A 144 -5.92 5.81 -14.64
CA PHE A 144 -7.27 5.26 -14.75
C PHE A 144 -8.22 6.19 -15.51
N ARG A 145 -8.05 7.50 -15.42
CA ARG A 145 -8.79 8.48 -16.23
C ARG A 145 -8.56 8.29 -17.73
N SER A 146 -7.31 7.92 -18.08
CA SER A 146 -6.89 7.70 -19.47
C SER A 146 -6.87 6.21 -19.87
N LYS A 147 -7.50 5.33 -19.08
CA LYS A 147 -7.41 3.87 -19.21
C LYS A 147 -7.72 3.35 -20.62
N ASP A 148 -8.74 3.92 -21.27
CA ASP A 148 -9.19 3.44 -22.60
C ASP A 148 -8.13 3.74 -23.66
N LYS A 149 -7.50 4.93 -23.61
CA LYS A 149 -6.38 5.29 -24.51
C LYS A 149 -5.16 4.40 -24.28
N ILE A 150 -4.82 4.14 -23.00
CA ILE A 150 -3.70 3.29 -22.61
C ILE A 150 -3.95 1.85 -23.07
N TYR A 151 -5.16 1.33 -22.84
CA TYR A 151 -5.55 -0.01 -23.25
C TYR A 151 -5.47 -0.19 -24.78
N LEU A 152 -6.02 0.74 -25.55
CA LEU A 152 -5.93 0.72 -27.02
C LEU A 152 -4.47 0.70 -27.50
N LYS A 153 -3.59 1.50 -26.89
CA LYS A 153 -2.17 1.53 -27.23
C LYS A 153 -1.47 0.21 -26.92
N ILE A 154 -1.76 -0.40 -25.78
CA ILE A 154 -1.16 -1.70 -25.40
C ILE A 154 -1.68 -2.81 -26.32
N THR A 155 -2.97 -2.86 -26.62
CA THR A 155 -3.56 -3.90 -27.48
C THR A 155 -3.11 -3.79 -28.93
N SER A 156 -2.80 -2.59 -29.43
CA SER A 156 -2.25 -2.38 -30.77
C SER A 156 -0.76 -2.73 -30.88
N THR A 157 -0.05 -2.85 -29.74
CA THR A 157 1.37 -3.19 -29.71
C THR A 157 1.57 -4.69 -29.92
N LYS A 158 2.48 -5.07 -30.84
CA LYS A 158 2.80 -6.48 -31.09
C LYS A 158 3.32 -7.13 -29.80
N THR A 159 2.80 -8.31 -29.45
CA THR A 159 3.18 -9.06 -28.23
C THR A 159 4.70 -9.26 -28.11
N LEU A 160 5.38 -9.43 -29.24
CA LEU A 160 6.86 -9.57 -29.27
C LEU A 160 7.56 -8.34 -28.70
N ILE A 161 7.08 -7.13 -29.03
CA ILE A 161 7.66 -5.87 -28.50
C ILE A 161 7.50 -5.81 -27.00
N ILE A 162 6.36 -6.22 -26.47
CA ILE A 162 6.12 -6.23 -25.01
C ILE A 162 7.05 -7.23 -24.31
N ILE A 163 7.27 -8.42 -24.90
CA ILE A 163 8.19 -9.44 -24.36
C ILE A 163 9.63 -8.93 -24.29
N ILE A 164 10.08 -8.15 -25.28
CA ILE A 164 11.43 -7.57 -25.30
C ILE A 164 11.53 -6.38 -24.34
N LEU A 165 10.47 -5.59 -24.21
CA LEU A 165 10.45 -4.39 -23.38
C LEU A 165 10.62 -4.69 -21.88
N ILE A 166 10.01 -5.77 -21.37
CA ILE A 166 10.08 -6.12 -19.94
C ILE A 166 11.52 -6.33 -19.45
N PRO A 167 12.37 -7.19 -20.07
CA PRO A 167 13.76 -7.34 -19.63
C PRO A 167 14.58 -6.05 -19.74
N ILE A 168 14.33 -5.23 -20.75
CA ILE A 168 15.00 -3.92 -20.89
C ILE A 168 14.65 -3.03 -19.70
N LEU A 169 13.37 -2.94 -19.34
CA LEU A 169 12.93 -2.16 -18.19
C LEU A 169 13.55 -2.66 -16.88
N ILE A 170 13.66 -3.99 -16.69
CA ILE A 170 14.32 -4.61 -15.54
C ILE A 170 15.80 -4.18 -15.47
N ILE A 171 16.53 -4.24 -16.58
CA ILE A 171 17.94 -3.83 -16.63
C ILE A 171 18.08 -2.34 -16.28
N VAL A 172 17.22 -1.48 -16.85
CA VAL A 172 17.21 -0.05 -16.57
C VAL A 172 16.89 0.22 -15.10
N SER A 173 15.90 -0.47 -14.51
CA SER A 173 15.55 -0.30 -13.10
C SER A 173 16.70 -0.73 -12.17
N LEU A 174 17.39 -1.83 -12.48
CA LEU A 174 18.58 -2.26 -11.72
C LEU A 174 19.73 -1.25 -11.81
N ALA A 175 20.01 -0.71 -12.99
CA ALA A 175 21.02 0.33 -13.17
C ALA A 175 20.67 1.60 -12.37
N LEU A 176 19.42 2.05 -12.39
CA LEU A 176 18.96 3.20 -11.61
C LEU A 176 19.02 2.96 -10.10
N ILE A 177 18.77 1.74 -9.62
CA ILE A 177 18.93 1.36 -8.21
C ILE A 177 20.39 1.50 -7.77
N LEU A 178 21.36 1.11 -8.62
CA LEU A 178 22.77 1.30 -8.32
C LEU A 178 23.14 2.79 -8.22
N VAL A 179 22.65 3.60 -9.15
CA VAL A 179 22.85 5.05 -9.13
C VAL A 179 22.20 5.70 -7.90
N SER A 180 21.00 5.26 -7.50
CA SER A 180 20.28 5.84 -6.35
C SER A 180 20.98 5.63 -4.99
N LYS A 181 21.98 4.73 -4.92
CA LYS A 181 22.79 4.50 -3.70
C LYS A 181 23.92 5.53 -3.53
N ILE A 182 24.17 6.39 -4.51
CA ILE A 182 25.19 7.44 -4.40
C ILE A 182 24.72 8.45 -3.36
N THR A 183 25.54 8.67 -2.33
CA THR A 183 25.26 9.66 -1.29
C THR A 183 25.66 11.06 -1.78
N ILE A 184 24.81 12.04 -1.49
CA ILE A 184 25.01 13.43 -1.85
C ILE A 184 24.86 14.26 -0.59
N ASP A 185 25.90 15.00 -0.21
CA ASP A 185 25.95 15.77 1.05
C ASP A 185 25.00 16.98 1.05
N ASN A 186 24.73 17.54 -0.13
CA ASN A 186 23.81 18.67 -0.25
C ASN A 186 22.35 18.20 -0.15
N ILE A 187 21.63 18.69 0.86
CA ILE A 187 20.25 18.29 1.19
C ILE A 187 19.30 18.51 -0.01
N ILE A 188 19.39 19.66 -0.69
CA ILE A 188 18.51 19.99 -1.81
C ILE A 188 18.81 19.06 -3.00
N LEU A 189 20.09 18.91 -3.32
CA LEU A 189 20.53 18.04 -4.42
C LEU A 189 20.19 16.58 -4.16
N SER A 190 20.34 16.10 -2.93
CA SER A 190 19.91 14.76 -2.49
C SER A 190 18.39 14.54 -2.70
N ARG A 191 17.57 15.56 -2.44
CA ARG A 191 16.11 15.48 -2.67
C ARG A 191 15.76 15.47 -4.16
N VAL A 192 16.40 16.26 -4.96
CA VAL A 192 16.22 16.22 -6.43
C VAL A 192 16.69 14.87 -6.97
N PHE A 193 17.82 14.37 -6.48
CA PHE A 193 18.34 13.06 -6.87
C PHE A 193 17.39 11.91 -6.48
N SER A 194 16.67 12.03 -5.37
CA SER A 194 15.66 11.05 -4.95
C SER A 194 14.49 10.89 -5.93
N LEU A 195 14.31 11.79 -6.91
CA LEU A 195 13.35 11.61 -8.01
C LEU A 195 13.65 10.37 -8.86
N ILE A 196 14.89 9.90 -8.87
CA ILE A 196 15.25 8.61 -9.48
C ILE A 196 14.39 7.48 -8.91
N ASN A 197 14.09 7.50 -7.61
CA ASN A 197 13.22 6.50 -6.97
C ASN A 197 11.77 6.53 -7.51
N VAL A 198 11.29 7.72 -7.91
CA VAL A 198 9.98 7.84 -8.57
C VAL A 198 10.01 7.17 -9.93
N ILE A 199 11.08 7.37 -10.70
CA ILE A 199 11.26 6.74 -12.02
C ILE A 199 11.34 5.22 -11.87
N ILE A 200 12.15 4.71 -10.94
CA ILE A 200 12.25 3.27 -10.64
C ILE A 200 10.86 2.69 -10.30
N ALA A 201 10.11 3.36 -9.43
CA ALA A 201 8.78 2.90 -9.05
C ALA A 201 7.80 2.88 -10.23
N LEU A 202 7.87 3.86 -11.14
CA LEU A 202 7.04 3.91 -12.36
C LEU A 202 7.42 2.80 -13.35
N ILE A 203 8.69 2.51 -13.51
CA ILE A 203 9.17 1.39 -14.31
C ILE A 203 8.59 0.08 -13.74
N GLY A 204 8.73 -0.19 -12.44
CA GLY A 204 8.19 -1.39 -11.80
C GLY A 204 6.67 -1.52 -11.87
N ILE A 205 5.93 -0.40 -11.82
CA ILE A 205 4.48 -0.40 -12.07
C ILE A 205 4.19 -0.82 -13.52
N THR A 206 4.92 -0.25 -14.49
CA THR A 206 4.74 -0.55 -15.91
C THR A 206 5.05 -2.00 -16.21
N GLU A 207 6.16 -2.54 -15.69
CA GLU A 207 6.54 -3.97 -15.81
C GLU A 207 5.43 -4.88 -15.29
N THR A 208 4.89 -4.58 -14.11
CA THR A 208 3.80 -5.37 -13.51
C THR A 208 2.56 -5.38 -14.40
N PHE A 209 2.17 -4.21 -14.95
CA PHE A 209 1.03 -4.12 -15.87
C PHE A 209 1.25 -4.92 -17.16
N LEU A 210 2.43 -4.81 -17.75
CA LEU A 210 2.77 -5.54 -18.96
C LEU A 210 2.83 -7.05 -18.72
N ALA A 211 3.41 -7.49 -17.60
CA ALA A 211 3.46 -8.89 -17.20
C ALA A 211 2.05 -9.48 -17.03
N VAL A 212 1.17 -8.78 -16.30
CA VAL A 212 -0.23 -9.21 -16.11
C VAL A 212 -0.98 -9.26 -17.45
N TYR A 213 -0.77 -8.27 -18.32
CA TYR A 213 -1.38 -8.26 -19.66
C TYR A 213 -0.94 -9.47 -20.50
N LEU A 214 0.37 -9.78 -20.51
CA LEU A 214 0.91 -10.95 -21.23
C LEU A 214 0.37 -12.26 -20.67
N LEU A 215 0.31 -12.40 -19.35
CA LEU A 215 -0.24 -13.59 -18.70
C LEU A 215 -1.69 -13.80 -19.11
N ASN A 216 -2.54 -12.78 -19.04
CA ASN A 216 -3.94 -12.88 -19.44
C ASN A 216 -4.11 -13.26 -20.92
N ASN A 217 -3.28 -12.73 -21.82
CA ASN A 217 -3.37 -13.04 -23.24
C ASN A 217 -2.82 -14.41 -23.62
N LYS A 218 -1.80 -14.93 -22.88
CA LYS A 218 -1.20 -16.24 -23.13
C LYS A 218 -1.98 -17.39 -22.48
N LEU A 219 -2.74 -17.12 -21.42
CA LEU A 219 -3.53 -18.14 -20.74
C LEU A 219 -4.78 -18.51 -21.54
N LYS A 220 -4.57 -19.24 -22.65
CA LYS A 220 -5.67 -19.77 -23.49
C LYS A 220 -6.45 -20.90 -22.81
N SER A 221 -5.89 -21.55 -21.79
CA SER A 221 -6.57 -22.63 -21.06
C SER A 221 -7.57 -22.04 -20.05
N ARG A 222 -8.87 -22.20 -20.30
CA ARG A 222 -9.94 -21.77 -19.40
C ARG A 222 -9.79 -22.34 -17.98
N LYS A 223 -9.28 -23.56 -17.84
CA LYS A 223 -9.06 -24.23 -16.54
C LYS A 223 -7.94 -23.53 -15.73
N LEU A 224 -6.82 -23.21 -16.38
CA LEU A 224 -5.71 -22.52 -15.71
C LEU A 224 -6.10 -21.10 -15.31
N GLN A 225 -6.79 -20.37 -16.17
CA GLN A 225 -7.30 -19.02 -15.86
C GLN A 225 -8.28 -19.06 -14.68
N SER A 226 -9.22 -20.01 -14.64
CA SER A 226 -10.13 -20.18 -13.52
C SER A 226 -9.41 -20.46 -12.19
N ASN A 227 -8.34 -21.26 -12.19
CA ASN A 227 -7.55 -21.54 -10.98
C ASN A 227 -6.79 -20.31 -10.50
N ILE A 228 -6.19 -19.55 -11.42
CA ILE A 228 -5.52 -18.28 -11.10
C ILE A 228 -6.53 -17.30 -10.51
N ASP A 229 -7.70 -17.13 -11.11
CA ASP A 229 -8.76 -16.25 -10.62
C ASP A 229 -9.21 -16.64 -9.21
N LYS A 230 -9.33 -17.93 -8.92
CA LYS A 230 -9.66 -18.43 -7.56
C LYS A 230 -8.56 -18.09 -6.56
N CYS A 231 -7.29 -18.32 -6.93
CA CYS A 231 -6.14 -17.98 -6.10
C CYS A 231 -6.07 -16.46 -5.82
N MET A 232 -6.22 -15.64 -6.85
CA MET A 232 -6.20 -14.18 -6.73
C MET A 232 -7.37 -13.66 -5.88
N LYS A 233 -8.57 -14.21 -6.03
CA LYS A 233 -9.73 -13.89 -5.18
C LYS A 233 -9.48 -14.28 -3.73
N PHE A 234 -8.87 -15.44 -3.49
CA PHE A 234 -8.50 -15.89 -2.15
C PHE A 234 -7.48 -14.94 -1.51
N LEU A 235 -6.37 -14.64 -2.19
CA LEU A 235 -5.34 -13.72 -1.72
C LEU A 235 -5.92 -12.31 -1.46
N ASN A 236 -6.73 -11.80 -2.37
CA ASN A 236 -7.35 -10.48 -2.21
C ASN A 236 -8.29 -10.42 -0.99
N LYS A 237 -9.00 -11.51 -0.70
CA LYS A 237 -9.89 -11.60 0.47
C LYS A 237 -9.13 -11.43 1.79
N TYR A 238 -7.91 -11.98 1.88
CA TYR A 238 -7.14 -12.01 3.13
C TYR A 238 -5.97 -11.01 3.18
N SER A 239 -5.59 -10.41 2.05
CA SER A 239 -4.43 -9.54 1.93
C SER A 239 -4.40 -8.39 2.94
N PHE A 240 -5.54 -7.77 3.23
CA PHE A 240 -5.63 -6.69 4.19
C PHE A 240 -5.36 -7.16 5.64
N ASN A 241 -5.90 -8.32 6.02
CA ASN A 241 -5.67 -8.89 7.35
C ASN A 241 -4.26 -9.43 7.51
N ILE A 242 -3.68 -10.01 6.44
CA ILE A 242 -2.26 -10.38 6.40
C ILE A 242 -1.42 -9.12 6.63
N TYR A 243 -1.70 -8.03 5.91
CA TYR A 243 -1.00 -6.77 6.09
C TYR A 243 -1.10 -6.24 7.54
N LEU A 244 -2.27 -6.33 8.18
CA LEU A 244 -2.46 -5.83 9.54
C LEU A 244 -1.70 -6.63 10.61
N LEU A 245 -1.58 -7.95 10.44
CA LEU A 245 -1.16 -8.85 11.52
C LEU A 245 0.24 -9.42 11.36
N HIS A 246 0.89 -9.30 10.19
CA HIS A 246 2.14 -10.02 9.89
C HIS A 246 3.34 -9.55 10.72
N GLU A 247 3.54 -8.23 10.92
CA GLU A 247 4.76 -7.71 11.56
C GLU A 247 4.89 -8.16 13.03
N PRO A 248 3.86 -8.04 13.90
CA PRO A 248 3.96 -8.55 15.26
C PRO A 248 4.23 -10.05 15.35
N LEU A 249 3.70 -10.85 14.41
CA LEU A 249 3.97 -12.30 14.32
C LEU A 249 5.44 -12.58 13.98
N ILE A 250 6.03 -11.78 13.09
CA ILE A 250 7.45 -11.87 12.76
C ILE A 250 8.30 -11.55 14.01
N PHE A 251 7.95 -10.52 14.78
CA PHE A 251 8.66 -10.19 16.02
C PHE A 251 8.59 -11.32 17.05
N ILE A 252 7.46 -12.00 17.22
CA ILE A 252 7.33 -13.16 18.11
C ILE A 252 8.29 -14.26 17.67
N ILE A 253 8.36 -14.59 16.38
CA ILE A 253 9.25 -15.63 15.87
C ILE A 253 10.70 -15.22 16.10
N LEU A 254 11.08 -14.00 15.75
CA LEU A 254 12.45 -13.53 15.90
C LEU A 254 12.89 -13.53 17.37
N SER A 255 12.05 -13.07 18.30
CA SER A 255 12.39 -13.07 19.73
C SER A 255 12.55 -14.48 20.30
N TYR A 256 11.73 -15.44 19.85
CA TYR A 256 11.84 -16.85 20.30
C TYR A 256 13.02 -17.59 19.69
N ILE A 257 13.40 -17.27 18.46
CA ILE A 257 14.43 -17.98 17.69
C ILE A 257 15.82 -17.31 17.82
N ALA A 258 15.88 -16.01 18.16
CA ALA A 258 17.14 -15.27 18.26
C ALA A 258 18.17 -15.91 19.20
N SER A 259 17.71 -16.69 20.21
CA SER A 259 18.58 -17.44 21.14
C SER A 259 19.05 -18.80 20.61
N LYS A 260 18.58 -19.23 19.44
CA LYS A 260 18.86 -20.54 18.85
C LYS A 260 19.66 -20.37 17.57
N ASN A 261 20.78 -21.11 17.43
CA ASN A 261 21.58 -21.13 16.19
C ASN A 261 20.82 -21.82 15.03
N ILE A 262 19.80 -21.16 14.49
CA ILE A 262 19.01 -21.66 13.38
C ILE A 262 19.50 -21.04 12.07
N ASN A 263 19.53 -21.85 11.01
CA ASN A 263 19.90 -21.41 9.68
C ASN A 263 19.00 -20.25 9.22
N SER A 264 19.59 -19.14 8.76
CA SER A 264 18.87 -17.93 8.33
C SER A 264 17.81 -18.20 7.26
N THR A 265 18.04 -19.15 6.36
CA THR A 265 17.07 -19.53 5.31
C THR A 265 15.81 -20.16 5.91
N ILE A 266 15.97 -21.05 6.90
CA ILE A 266 14.84 -21.68 7.60
C ILE A 266 14.05 -20.63 8.38
N LEU A 267 14.75 -19.68 9.02
CA LEU A 267 14.12 -18.58 9.74
C LEU A 267 13.27 -17.71 8.82
N VAL A 268 13.79 -17.30 7.65
CA VAL A 268 13.06 -16.49 6.67
C VAL A 268 11.83 -17.24 6.17
N LEU A 269 11.94 -18.54 5.84
CA LEU A 269 10.81 -19.35 5.42
C LEU A 269 9.75 -19.48 6.52
N ALA A 270 10.16 -19.70 7.78
CA ALA A 270 9.23 -19.75 8.90
C ALA A 270 8.48 -18.43 9.09
N CYS A 271 9.18 -17.29 9.07
CA CYS A 271 8.58 -15.97 9.14
C CYS A 271 7.57 -15.74 7.99
N PHE A 272 7.93 -16.12 6.77
CA PHE A 272 7.06 -15.99 5.60
C PHE A 272 5.79 -16.84 5.73
N ILE A 273 5.91 -18.12 6.10
CA ILE A 273 4.78 -19.03 6.26
C ILE A 273 3.85 -18.53 7.38
N VAL A 274 4.40 -18.20 8.54
CA VAL A 274 3.63 -17.78 9.72
C VAL A 274 2.92 -16.45 9.45
N SER A 275 3.58 -15.49 8.80
CA SER A 275 3.01 -14.18 8.46
C SER A 275 1.84 -14.25 7.48
N ILE A 276 1.69 -15.34 6.73
CA ILE A 276 0.55 -15.56 5.83
C ILE A 276 -0.51 -16.46 6.48
N VAL A 277 -0.09 -17.60 7.01
CA VAL A 277 -1.02 -18.65 7.47
C VAL A 277 -1.80 -18.22 8.71
N ILE A 278 -1.11 -17.67 9.73
CA ILE A 278 -1.75 -17.29 10.99
C ILE A 278 -2.81 -16.20 10.79
N PRO A 279 -2.58 -15.08 10.07
CA PRO A 279 -3.61 -14.10 9.80
C PRO A 279 -4.84 -14.66 9.07
N ILE A 280 -4.63 -15.61 8.15
CA ILE A 280 -5.76 -16.28 7.45
C ILE A 280 -6.57 -17.10 8.43
N LEU A 281 -5.91 -17.90 9.30
CA LEU A 281 -6.58 -18.72 10.30
C LEU A 281 -7.35 -17.88 11.31
N LEU A 282 -6.74 -16.82 11.85
CA LEU A 282 -7.38 -15.87 12.77
C LEU A 282 -8.62 -15.22 12.13
N THR A 283 -8.49 -14.81 10.86
CA THR A 283 -9.61 -14.21 10.12
C THR A 283 -10.76 -15.20 9.95
N LYS A 284 -10.47 -16.46 9.62
CA LYS A 284 -11.50 -17.50 9.50
C LYS A 284 -12.16 -17.78 10.84
N ALA A 285 -11.40 -17.94 11.91
CA ALA A 285 -11.92 -18.17 13.26
C ALA A 285 -12.85 -17.02 13.68
N PHE A 286 -12.44 -15.78 13.49
CA PHE A 286 -13.28 -14.61 13.79
C PHE A 286 -14.59 -14.59 12.98
N GLN A 287 -14.52 -14.91 11.67
CA GLN A 287 -15.72 -14.99 10.83
C GLN A 287 -16.70 -16.06 11.32
N VAL A 288 -16.22 -17.21 11.79
CA VAL A 288 -17.08 -18.28 12.37
C VAL A 288 -17.76 -17.78 13.63
N ILE A 289 -17.04 -17.12 14.54
CA ILE A 289 -17.59 -16.59 15.80
C ILE A 289 -18.68 -15.54 15.51
N VAL A 290 -18.40 -14.58 14.64
CA VAL A 290 -19.36 -13.52 14.29
C VAL A 290 -20.62 -14.08 13.62
N ASN A 291 -20.45 -15.03 12.71
CA ASN A 291 -21.61 -15.69 12.06
C ASN A 291 -22.46 -16.47 13.06
N ARG A 292 -21.84 -17.13 14.03
CA ARG A 292 -22.54 -17.87 15.08
C ARG A 292 -23.36 -16.94 15.98
N ASN A 293 -22.81 -15.79 16.35
CA ASN A 293 -23.52 -14.78 17.15
C ASN A 293 -24.72 -14.21 16.39
N ASN A 294 -24.56 -13.87 15.10
CA ASN A 294 -25.65 -13.37 14.26
C ASN A 294 -26.79 -14.40 14.07
N VAL A 295 -26.48 -15.69 14.06
CA VAL A 295 -27.49 -16.76 14.02
C VAL A 295 -28.24 -16.86 15.36
N ASN A 296 -27.51 -16.80 16.48
CA ASN A 296 -28.10 -16.88 17.83
C ASN A 296 -28.99 -15.65 18.10
N GLU A 297 -28.64 -14.46 17.70
CA GLU A 297 -29.45 -13.24 17.81
C GLU A 297 -30.78 -13.39 17.01
N ARG A 298 -30.71 -13.93 15.80
CA ARG A 298 -31.90 -14.18 14.97
C ARG A 298 -32.82 -15.25 15.52
N VAL A 299 -32.29 -16.21 16.28
CA VAL A 299 -33.10 -17.26 16.97
C VAL A 299 -33.71 -16.70 18.26
N ALA A 300 -33.01 -15.83 18.98
CA ALA A 300 -33.50 -15.20 20.21
C ALA A 300 -34.57 -14.10 19.96
N THR A 301 -34.67 -13.59 18.73
CA THR A 301 -35.68 -12.58 18.32
C THR A 301 -36.92 -13.19 17.64
N ARG A 302 -37.04 -14.52 17.55
CA ARG A 302 -38.23 -15.26 17.15
C ARG A 302 -38.89 -15.91 18.37
#